data_7cd6c333a55cc97b70e54c5a57150c36
#
_entry.id   7cd6c333a55cc97b70e54c5a57150c36
#
_cell.length_a   1.000
_cell.length_b   1.000
_cell.length_c   1.000
_cell.angle_alpha   90.00
_cell.angle_beta   90.00
_cell.angle_gamma   90.00
#
_symmetry.space_group_name_H-M   'P 1'
#
loop_
_entity.id
_entity.type
_entity.pdbx_description
1 polymer ?
#
loop_
_entity_poly.entity_id
_entity_poly.type
_entity_poly.pdbx_seq_one_letter_code
_entity_poly.pdbx_strand_id
1 'polypeptide(L)'
;MPIKKYKPTSPARRGMSVSTFEEITTSTPEKSLLAPLFKKAGRNNQGKITVRHHGGGHKRKYRIIDFKRNKDGIIGNVASIEYDPNRTSNIALIHYVDGEKAYIIAPKGLKVGDKVVSGPDADIKIGNALPLVNIPVGTVIHNIELKPGKGGQLVRAAGTDAQLLGKEEDYVSIRLTSGEVRRILNTCRATIGSVGNEDHELVKIGKAGRSRWMGKRPEVRGVVMNPNDHPHGGGEGRAPIGRKSPMSPWGKPTLGYKTRKKKKCIEPIYYSSSYEVITA
;
A
#
# COMPACT_ATOMS: atom_id res chain seq x y z
N MET A 1 16.44 -2.36 15.52
CA MET A 1 15.03 -2.52 15.11
C MET A 1 14.28 -1.24 15.46
N PRO A 2 13.67 -0.54 14.52
CA PRO A 2 13.01 0.73 14.77
C PRO A 2 11.63 0.56 15.44
N ILE A 3 11.48 -0.44 16.33
CA ILE A 3 10.24 -0.75 17.04
C ILE A 3 10.46 -0.73 18.54
N LYS A 4 9.76 0.19 19.20
CA LYS A 4 9.72 0.30 20.66
C LYS A 4 8.57 -0.56 21.22
N LYS A 5 8.87 -1.51 22.08
CA LYS A 5 7.90 -2.26 22.88
C LYS A 5 7.66 -1.52 24.22
N TYR A 6 6.41 -1.52 24.67
CA TYR A 6 6.06 -0.96 25.98
C TYR A 6 6.22 -1.98 27.12
N LYS A 7 6.53 -1.51 28.33
CA LYS A 7 6.47 -2.33 29.54
C LYS A 7 5.04 -2.82 29.79
N PRO A 8 4.82 -4.04 30.28
CA PRO A 8 3.48 -4.65 30.47
C PRO A 8 2.77 -4.13 31.73
N THR A 9 2.60 -2.81 31.82
CA THR A 9 1.97 -2.14 32.99
C THR A 9 0.44 -2.22 32.99
N SER A 10 -0.17 -2.59 31.86
CA SER A 10 -1.62 -2.80 31.71
C SER A 10 -1.89 -3.81 30.61
N PRO A 11 -3.11 -4.41 30.53
CA PRO A 11 -3.48 -5.34 29.46
C PRO A 11 -3.24 -4.77 28.05
N ALA A 12 -3.54 -3.49 27.85
CA ALA A 12 -3.32 -2.82 26.56
C ALA A 12 -1.83 -2.67 26.22
N ARG A 13 -0.99 -2.29 27.22
CA ARG A 13 0.44 -2.06 27.00
C ARG A 13 1.24 -3.35 26.84
N ARG A 14 0.78 -4.45 27.40
CA ARG A 14 1.43 -5.78 27.31
C ARG A 14 1.73 -6.18 25.86
N GLY A 15 0.81 -5.93 24.93
CA GLY A 15 0.95 -6.28 23.53
C GLY A 15 1.18 -5.10 22.60
N MET A 16 1.44 -3.89 23.12
CA MET A 16 1.57 -2.69 22.30
C MET A 16 3.02 -2.45 21.86
N SER A 17 3.18 -2.10 20.61
CA SER A 17 4.43 -1.56 20.07
C SER A 17 4.19 -0.34 19.18
N VAL A 18 5.23 0.46 18.97
CA VAL A 18 5.20 1.63 18.08
C VAL A 18 6.52 1.72 17.34
N SER A 19 6.50 2.37 16.16
CA SER A 19 7.73 2.76 15.48
C SER A 19 8.50 3.78 16.30
N THR A 20 9.83 3.74 16.28
CA THR A 20 10.72 4.74 16.90
C THR A 20 10.89 5.97 16.02
N PHE A 21 10.48 5.89 14.74
CA PHE A 21 10.58 6.96 13.76
C PHE A 21 12.03 7.46 13.51
N GLU A 22 13.01 6.59 13.63
CA GLU A 22 14.44 6.93 13.45
C GLU A 22 14.78 7.48 12.07
N GLU A 23 14.07 7.01 11.03
CA GLU A 23 14.28 7.46 9.65
C GLU A 23 13.69 8.85 9.36
N ILE A 24 12.81 9.35 10.24
CA ILE A 24 12.11 10.61 10.02
C ILE A 24 12.97 11.77 10.48
N THR A 25 13.25 12.69 9.57
CA THR A 25 14.09 13.85 9.81
C THR A 25 13.29 15.10 10.21
N THR A 26 12.04 15.20 9.75
CA THR A 26 11.18 16.37 10.00
C THR A 26 9.77 15.95 10.35
N SER A 27 9.17 16.58 11.37
CA SER A 27 7.79 16.33 11.80
C SER A 27 6.76 17.26 11.14
N THR A 28 7.21 18.40 10.59
CA THR A 28 6.34 19.42 9.97
C THR A 28 6.32 19.23 8.46
N PRO A 29 5.13 18.96 7.86
CA PRO A 29 5.01 18.79 6.43
C PRO A 29 5.05 20.12 5.67
N GLU A 30 5.48 20.10 4.42
CA GLU A 30 5.45 21.25 3.52
C GLU A 30 4.00 21.69 3.27
N LYS A 31 3.68 22.97 3.59
CA LYS A 31 2.30 23.50 3.58
C LYS A 31 1.69 23.55 2.18
N SER A 32 2.49 23.88 1.17
CA SER A 32 2.06 23.96 -0.24
C SER A 32 1.59 22.62 -0.80
N LEU A 33 2.10 21.51 -0.28
CA LEU A 33 1.79 20.15 -0.71
C LEU A 33 0.71 19.46 0.15
N LEU A 34 -0.04 20.23 0.96
CA LEU A 34 -1.13 19.73 1.78
C LEU A 34 -2.48 20.05 1.20
N ALA A 35 -3.34 19.04 1.08
CA ALA A 35 -4.74 19.19 0.70
C ALA A 35 -5.69 18.73 1.82
N PRO A 36 -6.91 19.27 1.90
CA PRO A 36 -7.94 18.79 2.81
C PRO A 36 -8.33 17.35 2.45
N LEU A 37 -8.51 16.50 3.46
CA LEU A 37 -8.95 15.12 3.28
C LEU A 37 -10.37 14.96 3.86
N PHE A 38 -11.36 14.86 2.98
CA PHE A 38 -12.75 14.60 3.36
C PHE A 38 -12.98 13.11 3.63
N LYS A 39 -13.49 12.80 4.83
CA LYS A 39 -13.76 11.41 5.24
C LYS A 39 -15.15 10.99 4.75
N LYS A 40 -15.18 10.03 3.83
CA LYS A 40 -16.45 9.48 3.29
C LYS A 40 -17.08 8.40 4.19
N ALA A 41 -16.39 7.94 5.24
CA ALA A 41 -16.87 6.94 6.20
C ALA A 41 -17.52 5.70 5.54
N GLY A 42 -16.91 5.19 4.46
CA GLY A 42 -17.38 4.01 3.73
C GLY A 42 -18.63 4.23 2.87
N ARG A 43 -19.01 5.49 2.62
CA ARG A 43 -20.16 5.83 1.77
C ARG A 43 -19.75 6.08 0.32
N ASN A 44 -20.65 5.72 -0.61
CA ASN A 44 -20.50 5.98 -2.04
C ASN A 44 -20.94 7.43 -2.39
N ASN A 45 -20.98 7.76 -3.70
CA ASN A 45 -21.44 9.04 -4.21
C ASN A 45 -22.93 9.33 -3.92
N GLN A 46 -23.74 8.29 -3.69
CA GLN A 46 -25.17 8.40 -3.32
C GLN A 46 -25.38 8.49 -1.78
N GLY A 47 -24.30 8.54 -0.97
CA GLY A 47 -24.39 8.56 0.47
C GLY A 47 -24.69 7.20 1.14
N LYS A 48 -24.85 6.11 0.37
CA LYS A 48 -25.12 4.76 0.90
C LYS A 48 -23.82 4.11 1.38
N ILE A 49 -23.89 3.39 2.51
CA ILE A 49 -22.77 2.64 3.06
C ILE A 49 -22.49 1.43 2.16
N THR A 50 -21.34 1.43 1.47
CA THR A 50 -20.85 0.31 0.66
C THR A 50 -19.73 -0.47 1.33
N VAL A 51 -19.00 0.17 2.24
CA VAL A 51 -17.98 -0.45 3.08
C VAL A 51 -18.32 -0.17 4.53
N ARG A 52 -18.72 -1.21 5.26
CA ARG A 52 -19.11 -1.11 6.67
C ARG A 52 -17.91 -0.91 7.59
N HIS A 53 -18.17 -0.50 8.83
CA HIS A 53 -17.17 -0.38 9.90
C HIS A 53 -16.04 0.60 9.63
N HIS A 54 -16.28 1.64 8.82
CA HIS A 54 -15.38 2.77 8.60
C HIS A 54 -15.98 4.06 9.15
N GLY A 55 -15.12 4.94 9.66
CA GLY A 55 -15.51 6.29 10.09
C GLY A 55 -14.83 6.73 11.37
N GLY A 56 -14.97 8.03 11.67
CA GLY A 56 -14.25 8.66 12.77
C GLY A 56 -12.74 8.73 12.51
N GLY A 57 -11.96 8.45 13.53
CA GLY A 57 -10.50 8.52 13.49
C GLY A 57 -9.95 9.94 13.58
N HIS A 58 -8.62 10.05 13.74
CA HIS A 58 -7.93 11.33 13.88
C HIS A 58 -8.07 12.19 12.62
N LYS A 59 -8.17 13.52 12.77
CA LYS A 59 -8.17 14.49 11.64
C LYS A 59 -6.82 14.39 10.92
N ARG A 60 -6.86 14.32 9.57
CA ARG A 60 -5.68 14.21 8.71
C ARG A 60 -5.76 15.18 7.56
N LYS A 61 -4.60 15.62 7.08
CA LYS A 61 -4.45 16.29 5.78
C LYS A 61 -3.84 15.30 4.79
N TYR A 62 -4.19 15.41 3.54
CA TYR A 62 -3.58 14.62 2.46
C TYR A 62 -2.27 15.27 2.04
N ARG A 63 -1.23 14.45 1.81
CA ARG A 63 0.01 14.89 1.17
C ARG A 63 -0.09 14.60 -0.31
N ILE A 64 0.13 15.59 -1.14
CA ILE A 64 0.14 15.45 -2.59
C ILE A 64 1.46 14.76 -2.96
N ILE A 65 1.36 13.52 -3.43
CA ILE A 65 2.53 12.72 -3.81
C ILE A 65 2.62 12.69 -5.33
N ASP A 66 3.83 12.90 -5.84
CA ASP A 66 4.12 12.73 -7.24
C ASP A 66 4.30 11.24 -7.57
N PHE A 67 3.20 10.61 -8.01
CA PHE A 67 3.22 9.23 -8.49
C PHE A 67 3.61 9.12 -9.97
N LYS A 68 3.62 10.23 -10.71
CA LYS A 68 3.88 10.24 -12.14
C LYS A 68 5.37 10.31 -12.45
N ARG A 69 6.10 11.08 -11.64
CA ARG A 69 7.54 11.28 -11.82
C ARG A 69 7.89 11.72 -13.25
N ASN A 70 7.13 12.68 -13.77
CA ASN A 70 7.22 13.14 -15.17
C ASN A 70 8.18 14.33 -15.39
N LYS A 71 8.97 14.72 -14.39
CA LYS A 71 10.04 15.71 -14.52
C LYS A 71 11.33 15.03 -15.00
N ASP A 72 11.42 14.86 -16.30
CA ASP A 72 12.55 14.16 -16.90
C ASP A 72 13.78 15.06 -16.95
N GLY A 73 14.97 14.50 -16.65
CA GLY A 73 16.27 15.17 -16.70
C GLY A 73 16.54 16.20 -15.59
N ILE A 74 15.53 16.55 -14.77
CA ILE A 74 15.70 17.54 -13.71
C ILE A 74 16.15 16.86 -12.42
N ILE A 75 17.28 17.32 -11.88
CA ILE A 75 17.83 16.78 -10.63
C ILE A 75 17.01 17.32 -9.46
N GLY A 76 16.56 16.40 -8.59
CA GLY A 76 15.95 16.72 -7.30
C GLY A 76 16.83 16.28 -6.15
N ASN A 77 16.99 17.13 -5.13
CA ASN A 77 17.70 16.80 -3.91
C ASN A 77 16.70 16.37 -2.83
N VAL A 78 16.99 15.29 -2.12
CA VAL A 78 16.20 14.84 -0.96
C VAL A 78 16.42 15.81 0.19
N ALA A 79 15.40 16.59 0.54
CA ALA A 79 15.45 17.60 1.59
C ALA A 79 15.11 17.02 2.97
N SER A 80 14.10 16.15 3.04
CA SER A 80 13.65 15.51 4.26
C SER A 80 12.97 14.18 4.02
N ILE A 81 12.94 13.32 5.04
CA ILE A 81 12.10 12.11 5.10
C ILE A 81 11.03 12.35 6.16
N GLU A 82 9.76 12.15 5.80
CA GLU A 82 8.62 12.54 6.61
C GLU A 82 7.61 11.39 6.80
N TYR A 83 6.88 11.46 7.92
CA TYR A 83 5.75 10.58 8.20
C TYR A 83 4.49 11.03 7.46
N ASP A 84 3.82 10.10 6.77
CA ASP A 84 2.48 10.35 6.21
C ASP A 84 1.42 9.50 6.93
N PRO A 85 0.42 10.09 7.61
CA PRO A 85 -0.64 9.35 8.29
C PRO A 85 -1.62 8.64 7.33
N ASN A 86 -1.53 8.89 6.02
CA ASN A 86 -2.44 8.34 5.02
C ASN A 86 -1.92 7.07 4.34
N ARG A 87 -0.65 6.74 4.58
CA ARG A 87 0.00 5.55 4.01
C ARG A 87 0.89 4.86 5.03
N THR A 88 1.30 3.66 4.73
CA THR A 88 2.19 2.86 5.57
C THR A 88 3.67 3.21 5.36
N SER A 89 4.04 3.64 4.15
CA SER A 89 5.39 4.07 3.79
C SER A 89 5.69 5.48 4.27
N ASN A 90 6.94 5.78 4.57
CA ASN A 90 7.45 7.14 4.69
C ASN A 90 7.46 7.82 3.32
N ILE A 91 7.51 9.14 3.32
CA ILE A 91 7.62 9.98 2.11
C ILE A 91 8.89 10.82 2.18
N ALA A 92 9.45 11.16 1.03
CA ALA A 92 10.60 12.06 0.93
C ALA A 92 10.20 13.36 0.23
N LEU A 93 10.56 14.48 0.81
CA LEU A 93 10.42 15.80 0.19
C LEU A 93 11.62 16.01 -0.73
N ILE A 94 11.33 16.31 -1.97
CA ILE A 94 12.33 16.58 -3.01
C ILE A 94 12.28 18.07 -3.35
N HIS A 95 13.44 18.70 -3.37
CA HIS A 95 13.64 20.04 -3.94
C HIS A 95 14.32 19.88 -5.29
N TYR A 96 13.61 20.22 -6.34
CA TYR A 96 14.17 20.23 -7.69
C TYR A 96 15.01 21.49 -7.92
N VAL A 97 15.96 21.42 -8.84
CA VAL A 97 16.84 22.55 -9.19
C VAL A 97 16.04 23.74 -9.76
N ASP A 98 14.89 23.47 -10.38
CA ASP A 98 13.97 24.51 -10.91
C ASP A 98 13.12 25.20 -9.81
N GLY A 99 13.35 24.87 -8.53
CA GLY A 99 12.66 25.46 -7.38
C GLY A 99 11.34 24.77 -7.00
N GLU A 100 10.81 23.83 -7.80
CA GLU A 100 9.62 23.09 -7.44
C GLU A 100 9.89 22.06 -6.35
N LYS A 101 8.91 21.89 -5.46
CA LYS A 101 8.93 20.87 -4.40
C LYS A 101 7.92 19.77 -4.70
N ALA A 102 8.27 18.52 -4.46
CA ALA A 102 7.36 17.39 -4.58
C ALA A 102 7.61 16.33 -3.51
N TYR A 103 6.56 15.63 -3.11
CA TYR A 103 6.72 14.42 -2.31
C TYR A 103 6.80 13.19 -3.20
N ILE A 104 7.69 12.27 -2.86
CA ILE A 104 7.77 10.93 -3.43
C ILE A 104 7.62 9.88 -2.33
N ILE A 105 7.34 8.62 -2.71
CA ILE A 105 7.45 7.50 -1.76
C ILE A 105 8.94 7.33 -1.43
N ALA A 106 9.29 7.26 -0.14
CA ALA A 106 10.66 7.04 0.28
C ALA A 106 11.06 5.56 0.07
N PRO A 107 11.99 5.25 -0.83
CA PRO A 107 12.56 3.91 -0.94
C PRO A 107 13.48 3.60 0.25
N LYS A 108 13.69 2.32 0.50
CA LYS A 108 14.66 1.83 1.49
C LYS A 108 16.07 2.30 1.12
N GLY A 109 16.78 2.85 2.09
CA GLY A 109 18.17 3.30 1.92
C GLY A 109 18.33 4.72 1.38
N LEU A 110 17.26 5.42 1.00
CA LEU A 110 17.31 6.82 0.60
C LEU A 110 17.66 7.71 1.81
N LYS A 111 18.58 8.65 1.64
CA LYS A 111 19.03 9.56 2.69
C LYS A 111 18.82 11.02 2.28
N VAL A 112 18.78 11.90 3.29
CA VAL A 112 18.80 13.36 3.06
C VAL A 112 20.11 13.75 2.37
N GLY A 113 20.02 14.58 1.33
CA GLY A 113 21.12 14.99 0.48
C GLY A 113 21.34 14.12 -0.77
N ASP A 114 20.68 12.95 -0.87
CA ASP A 114 20.74 12.15 -2.08
C ASP A 114 20.07 12.87 -3.25
N LYS A 115 20.58 12.60 -4.45
CA LYS A 115 20.02 13.12 -5.70
C LYS A 115 19.14 12.09 -6.37
N VAL A 116 17.96 12.52 -6.82
CA VAL A 116 17.01 11.69 -7.57
C VAL A 116 16.70 12.34 -8.90
N VAL A 117 16.62 11.51 -9.94
CA VAL A 117 16.33 11.92 -11.30
C VAL A 117 15.23 11.03 -11.88
N SER A 118 14.42 11.57 -12.74
CA SER A 118 13.45 10.82 -13.54
C SER A 118 13.78 10.94 -15.02
N GLY A 119 13.46 9.94 -15.80
CA GLY A 119 13.65 9.98 -17.27
C GLY A 119 14.27 8.72 -17.83
N PRO A 120 14.32 8.60 -19.16
CA PRO A 120 14.88 7.43 -19.83
C PRO A 120 16.40 7.27 -19.60
N ASP A 121 17.13 8.40 -19.45
CA ASP A 121 18.58 8.43 -19.31
C ASP A 121 19.04 8.47 -17.84
N ALA A 122 18.11 8.30 -16.90
CA ALA A 122 18.46 8.31 -15.48
C ALA A 122 19.28 7.06 -15.10
N ASP A 123 20.28 7.24 -14.23
CA ASP A 123 21.07 6.14 -13.67
C ASP A 123 20.18 5.15 -12.89
N ILE A 124 20.62 3.89 -12.82
CA ILE A 124 19.96 2.85 -12.02
C ILE A 124 20.38 2.98 -10.56
N LYS A 125 19.89 4.06 -9.91
CA LYS A 125 20.10 4.37 -8.49
C LYS A 125 18.79 4.37 -7.75
N ILE A 126 18.84 4.06 -6.44
CA ILE A 126 17.66 4.04 -5.57
C ILE A 126 16.95 5.40 -5.62
N GLY A 127 15.64 5.37 -5.87
CA GLY A 127 14.80 6.57 -5.95
C GLY A 127 14.64 7.17 -7.35
N ASN A 128 15.47 6.78 -8.32
CA ASN A 128 15.32 7.21 -9.71
C ASN A 128 14.14 6.51 -10.38
N ALA A 129 13.44 7.22 -11.25
CA ALA A 129 12.28 6.72 -11.97
C ALA A 129 12.56 6.65 -13.47
N LEU A 130 12.38 5.45 -14.05
CA LEU A 130 12.67 5.16 -15.45
C LEU A 130 11.50 4.45 -16.12
N PRO A 131 11.39 4.51 -17.46
CA PRO A 131 10.59 3.58 -18.23
C PRO A 131 11.08 2.13 -18.02
N LEU A 132 10.17 1.17 -17.97
CA LEU A 132 10.50 -0.24 -17.69
C LEU A 132 11.47 -0.83 -18.74
N VAL A 133 11.43 -0.33 -19.99
CA VAL A 133 12.36 -0.75 -21.04
C VAL A 133 13.82 -0.48 -20.68
N ASN A 134 14.10 0.58 -19.94
CA ASN A 134 15.46 1.01 -19.60
C ASN A 134 15.98 0.37 -18.30
N ILE A 135 15.12 -0.32 -17.54
CA ILE A 135 15.51 -0.97 -16.27
C ILE A 135 16.05 -2.37 -16.56
N PRO A 136 17.23 -2.78 -16.08
CA PRO A 136 17.77 -4.13 -16.27
C PRO A 136 16.90 -5.20 -15.64
N VAL A 137 16.93 -6.40 -16.25
CA VAL A 137 16.29 -7.60 -15.68
C VAL A 137 16.94 -7.94 -14.34
N GLY A 138 16.13 -8.42 -13.39
CA GLY A 138 16.55 -8.73 -12.02
C GLY A 138 16.48 -7.55 -11.05
N THR A 139 16.33 -6.31 -11.55
CA THR A 139 16.24 -5.12 -10.71
C THR A 139 14.98 -5.12 -9.86
N VAL A 140 15.13 -4.68 -8.60
CA VAL A 140 14.03 -4.44 -7.66
C VAL A 140 13.45 -3.05 -7.88
N ILE A 141 12.14 -2.98 -8.02
CA ILE A 141 11.40 -1.75 -8.36
C ILE A 141 10.15 -1.57 -7.51
N HIS A 142 9.67 -0.34 -7.41
CA HIS A 142 8.41 0.01 -6.73
C HIS A 142 7.69 1.14 -7.50
N ASN A 143 6.53 1.57 -7.01
CA ASN A 143 5.72 2.64 -7.60
C ASN A 143 5.48 2.46 -9.11
N ILE A 144 5.01 1.27 -9.51
CA ILE A 144 4.91 0.83 -10.89
C ILE A 144 3.62 1.32 -11.52
N GLU A 145 3.68 1.88 -12.71
CA GLU A 145 2.51 2.23 -13.52
C GLU A 145 1.87 0.99 -14.15
N LEU A 146 0.55 1.06 -14.35
CA LEU A 146 -0.22 0.07 -15.12
C LEU A 146 -0.58 0.57 -16.51
N LYS A 147 -0.65 1.88 -16.69
CA LYS A 147 -0.90 2.56 -17.97
C LYS A 147 0.05 3.75 -18.03
N PRO A 148 0.68 3.99 -19.19
CA PRO A 148 1.62 5.09 -19.35
C PRO A 148 1.02 6.44 -18.95
N GLY A 149 1.76 7.24 -18.20
CA GLY A 149 1.37 8.59 -17.76
C GLY A 149 0.27 8.67 -16.70
N LYS A 150 -0.27 7.54 -16.24
CA LYS A 150 -1.30 7.53 -15.18
C LYS A 150 -0.72 7.72 -13.78
N GLY A 151 0.56 7.46 -13.62
CA GLY A 151 1.25 7.42 -12.34
C GLY A 151 1.25 6.05 -11.69
N GLY A 152 2.20 5.79 -10.81
CA GLY A 152 2.39 4.50 -10.14
C GLY A 152 1.16 4.05 -9.36
N GLN A 153 0.79 2.80 -9.53
CA GLN A 153 -0.40 2.19 -8.90
C GLN A 153 -0.07 0.93 -8.11
N LEU A 154 0.95 0.18 -8.51
CA LEU A 154 1.40 -1.03 -7.82
C LEU A 154 2.60 -0.75 -6.93
N VAL A 155 2.79 -1.59 -5.93
CA VAL A 155 3.98 -1.60 -5.05
C VAL A 155 4.26 -0.23 -4.42
N ARG A 156 3.33 0.22 -3.55
CA ARG A 156 3.43 1.52 -2.86
C ARG A 156 3.33 1.42 -1.34
N ALA A 157 3.05 0.23 -0.81
CA ALA A 157 2.96 0.01 0.62
C ALA A 157 4.36 -0.20 1.23
N ALA A 158 4.50 0.07 2.53
CA ALA A 158 5.74 -0.14 3.26
C ALA A 158 6.29 -1.56 3.08
N GLY A 159 7.59 -1.69 2.86
CA GLY A 159 8.28 -2.96 2.71
C GLY A 159 7.95 -3.75 1.45
N THR A 160 7.11 -3.22 0.55
CA THR A 160 6.80 -3.93 -0.70
C THR A 160 7.80 -3.63 -1.79
N ASP A 161 8.02 -4.62 -2.64
CA ASP A 161 8.86 -4.54 -3.81
C ASP A 161 8.27 -5.37 -4.96
N ALA A 162 8.85 -5.25 -6.14
CA ALA A 162 8.61 -6.13 -7.27
C ALA A 162 9.91 -6.33 -8.03
N GLN A 163 10.06 -7.48 -8.66
CA GLN A 163 11.25 -7.80 -9.44
C GLN A 163 10.92 -7.86 -10.93
N LEU A 164 11.71 -7.22 -11.74
CA LEU A 164 11.64 -7.31 -13.19
C LEU A 164 12.24 -8.65 -13.63
N LEU A 165 11.43 -9.52 -14.23
CA LEU A 165 11.85 -10.88 -14.61
C LEU A 165 12.35 -10.98 -16.05
N GLY A 166 11.73 -10.24 -16.97
CA GLY A 166 12.06 -10.32 -18.39
C GLY A 166 11.43 -9.21 -19.18
N LYS A 167 11.95 -8.98 -20.38
CA LYS A 167 11.45 -8.02 -21.33
C LYS A 167 11.07 -8.73 -22.61
N GLU A 168 9.95 -8.36 -23.17
CA GLU A 168 9.45 -8.76 -24.49
C GLU A 168 9.35 -7.48 -25.34
N GLU A 169 8.97 -7.57 -26.60
CA GLU A 169 8.92 -6.42 -27.50
C GLU A 169 8.18 -5.22 -26.90
N ASP A 170 6.89 -5.40 -26.56
CA ASP A 170 6.04 -4.32 -26.02
C ASP A 170 5.81 -4.41 -24.52
N TYR A 171 6.16 -5.52 -23.90
CA TYR A 171 5.79 -5.82 -22.52
C TYR A 171 6.99 -6.21 -21.68
N VAL A 172 6.84 -5.96 -20.38
CA VAL A 172 7.79 -6.37 -19.36
C VAL A 172 7.07 -7.26 -18.34
N SER A 173 7.65 -8.40 -18.02
CA SER A 173 7.15 -9.33 -17.01
C SER A 173 7.70 -8.97 -15.64
N ILE A 174 6.81 -8.73 -14.67
CA ILE A 174 7.16 -8.29 -13.31
C ILE A 174 6.53 -9.24 -12.29
N ARG A 175 7.34 -9.72 -11.35
CA ARG A 175 6.89 -10.51 -10.21
C ARG A 175 6.61 -9.61 -9.01
N LEU A 176 5.38 -9.66 -8.50
CA LEU A 176 4.95 -8.93 -7.30
C LEU A 176 5.29 -9.72 -6.03
N THR A 177 5.25 -9.06 -4.86
CA THR A 177 5.40 -9.68 -3.54
C THR A 177 4.43 -10.82 -3.26
N SER A 178 3.24 -10.82 -3.90
CA SER A 178 2.27 -11.92 -3.83
C SER A 178 2.67 -13.18 -4.60
N GLY A 179 3.77 -13.14 -5.37
CA GLY A 179 4.18 -14.19 -6.30
C GLY A 179 3.51 -14.09 -7.68
N GLU A 180 2.50 -13.24 -7.84
CA GLU A 180 1.81 -13.02 -9.11
C GLU A 180 2.77 -12.37 -10.13
N VAL A 181 2.88 -12.97 -11.31
CA VAL A 181 3.62 -12.39 -12.45
C VAL A 181 2.65 -11.63 -13.33
N ARG A 182 2.96 -10.37 -13.62
CA ARG A 182 2.16 -9.50 -14.48
C ARG A 182 3.00 -8.99 -15.64
N ARG A 183 2.38 -8.92 -16.82
CA ARG A 183 2.93 -8.23 -17.97
C ARG A 183 2.41 -6.79 -17.97
N ILE A 184 3.30 -5.83 -18.18
CA ILE A 184 3.02 -4.39 -18.18
C ILE A 184 3.71 -3.80 -19.41
N LEU A 185 3.11 -2.79 -20.03
CA LEU A 185 3.70 -2.11 -21.18
C LEU A 185 5.11 -1.57 -20.84
N ASN A 186 6.05 -1.74 -21.72
CA ASN A 186 7.45 -1.35 -21.55
C ASN A 186 7.64 0.17 -21.38
N THR A 187 6.70 0.99 -21.89
CA THR A 187 6.65 2.46 -21.75
C THR A 187 6.18 2.93 -20.37
N CYS A 188 5.58 2.05 -19.55
CA CYS A 188 5.22 2.37 -18.17
C CYS A 188 6.44 2.66 -17.34
N ARG A 189 6.31 3.54 -16.34
CA ARG A 189 7.41 3.92 -15.45
C ARG A 189 7.38 3.14 -14.15
N ALA A 190 8.56 2.98 -13.57
CA ALA A 190 8.75 2.45 -12.22
C ALA A 190 9.91 3.18 -11.54
N THR A 191 9.96 3.11 -10.21
CA THR A 191 11.04 3.67 -9.40
C THR A 191 11.94 2.54 -8.89
N ILE A 192 13.24 2.74 -8.91
CA ILE A 192 14.26 1.77 -8.51
C ILE A 192 14.28 1.61 -6.98
N GLY A 193 14.39 0.38 -6.49
CA GLY A 193 14.48 0.00 -5.09
C GLY A 193 13.17 -0.52 -4.51
N SER A 194 13.20 -0.96 -3.26
CA SER A 194 12.03 -1.37 -2.46
C SER A 194 11.48 -0.17 -1.67
N VAL A 195 10.22 -0.23 -1.26
CA VAL A 195 9.61 0.80 -0.40
C VAL A 195 10.18 0.68 1.02
N GLY A 196 10.52 1.80 1.64
CA GLY A 196 11.01 1.87 3.03
C GLY A 196 9.96 1.54 4.09
N ASN A 197 10.36 1.64 5.39
CA ASN A 197 9.52 1.36 6.55
C ASN A 197 9.01 -0.10 6.60
N GLU A 198 9.85 -1.06 6.26
CA GLU A 198 9.51 -2.49 6.18
C GLU A 198 8.97 -3.08 7.50
N ASP A 199 9.45 -2.59 8.65
CA ASP A 199 9.00 -3.03 9.98
C ASP A 199 7.57 -2.57 10.35
N HIS A 200 6.89 -1.83 9.48
CA HIS A 200 5.54 -1.33 9.76
C HIS A 200 4.53 -2.43 10.11
N GLU A 201 4.63 -3.59 9.48
CA GLU A 201 3.73 -4.74 9.73
C GLU A 201 3.92 -5.35 11.13
N LEU A 202 5.11 -5.23 11.70
CA LEU A 202 5.46 -5.77 13.02
C LEU A 202 4.88 -4.94 14.17
N VAL A 203 4.32 -3.76 13.88
CA VAL A 203 3.73 -2.85 14.88
C VAL A 203 2.41 -3.41 15.38
N LYS A 204 2.34 -3.73 16.68
CA LYS A 204 1.13 -4.22 17.35
C LYS A 204 0.32 -3.06 17.94
N ILE A 205 -0.96 -3.00 17.57
CA ILE A 205 -1.87 -1.92 17.98
C ILE A 205 -2.12 -1.92 19.50
N GLY A 206 -2.30 -3.09 20.10
CA GLY A 206 -2.41 -3.31 21.55
C GLY A 206 -3.74 -2.94 22.17
N LYS A 207 -4.51 -1.97 21.65
CA LYS A 207 -5.81 -1.55 22.20
C LYS A 207 -6.83 -1.17 21.13
N ALA A 208 -8.11 -1.40 21.45
CA ALA A 208 -9.24 -1.05 20.57
C ALA A 208 -9.34 0.45 20.27
N GLY A 209 -9.00 1.32 21.23
CA GLY A 209 -8.99 2.76 21.04
C GLY A 209 -8.03 3.21 19.94
N ARG A 210 -6.87 2.56 19.78
CA ARG A 210 -5.94 2.87 18.69
C ARG A 210 -6.53 2.50 17.32
N SER A 211 -7.27 1.40 17.22
CA SER A 211 -8.03 1.04 16.02
C SER A 211 -9.10 2.11 15.70
N ARG A 212 -9.77 2.65 16.74
CA ARG A 212 -10.72 3.76 16.58
C ARG A 212 -10.04 5.02 16.04
N TRP A 213 -8.85 5.36 16.51
CA TRP A 213 -8.06 6.50 15.99
C TRP A 213 -7.70 6.34 14.52
N MET A 214 -7.52 5.09 14.06
CA MET A 214 -7.25 4.77 12.65
C MET A 214 -8.51 4.80 11.77
N GLY A 215 -9.69 5.04 12.35
CA GLY A 215 -10.96 5.09 11.63
C GLY A 215 -11.68 3.75 11.48
N LYS A 216 -11.22 2.71 12.16
CA LYS A 216 -11.89 1.40 12.22
C LYS A 216 -12.96 1.42 13.30
N ARG A 217 -14.22 1.17 12.95
CA ARG A 217 -15.34 1.03 13.89
C ARG A 217 -15.42 -0.39 14.42
N PRO A 218 -16.04 -0.61 15.61
CA PRO A 218 -16.30 -1.95 16.12
C PRO A 218 -17.12 -2.78 15.14
N GLU A 219 -16.84 -4.07 15.12
CA GLU A 219 -17.56 -5.05 14.32
C GLU A 219 -18.11 -6.16 15.21
N VAL A 220 -19.37 -6.53 14.98
CA VAL A 220 -20.06 -7.60 15.69
C VAL A 220 -19.94 -8.87 14.85
N ARG A 221 -19.57 -9.98 15.48
CA ARG A 221 -19.48 -11.29 14.82
C ARG A 221 -20.88 -11.82 14.50
N GLY A 222 -21.07 -12.45 13.35
CA GLY A 222 -22.36 -13.00 12.95
C GLY A 222 -22.94 -14.04 13.92
N VAL A 223 -22.08 -14.81 14.61
CA VAL A 223 -22.49 -15.84 15.58
C VAL A 223 -23.16 -15.28 16.85
N VAL A 224 -23.05 -13.98 17.14
CA VAL A 224 -23.70 -13.33 18.29
C VAL A 224 -24.94 -12.53 17.89
N MET A 225 -25.35 -12.63 16.64
CA MET A 225 -26.57 -12.03 16.12
C MET A 225 -27.74 -13.00 16.17
N ASN A 226 -28.95 -12.50 15.93
CA ASN A 226 -30.13 -13.32 15.79
C ASN A 226 -30.16 -14.05 14.43
N PRO A 227 -30.94 -15.16 14.30
CA PRO A 227 -31.02 -15.91 13.03
C PRO A 227 -31.50 -15.10 11.82
N ASN A 228 -32.31 -14.07 12.04
CA ASN A 228 -32.79 -13.15 10.99
C ASN A 228 -31.74 -12.15 10.53
N ASP A 229 -30.72 -11.85 11.36
CA ASP A 229 -29.70 -10.83 11.05
C ASP A 229 -28.46 -11.41 10.36
N HIS A 230 -28.16 -12.68 10.62
CA HIS A 230 -26.98 -13.34 10.04
C HIS A 230 -27.18 -14.85 9.89
N PRO A 231 -26.67 -15.47 8.80
CA PRO A 231 -26.72 -16.94 8.62
C PRO A 231 -26.05 -17.77 9.72
N HIS A 232 -25.19 -17.16 10.54
CA HIS A 232 -24.54 -17.79 11.70
C HIS A 232 -25.23 -17.46 13.01
N GLY A 233 -26.34 -16.73 13.00
CA GLY A 233 -27.07 -16.31 14.19
C GLY A 233 -27.87 -17.44 14.82
N GLY A 234 -28.23 -17.24 16.10
CA GLY A 234 -29.00 -18.16 16.89
C GLY A 234 -28.16 -19.14 17.71
N GLY A 235 -28.86 -19.97 18.52
CA GLY A 235 -28.26 -20.92 19.44
C GLY A 235 -28.09 -20.36 20.86
N GLU A 236 -27.77 -21.25 21.79
CA GLU A 236 -27.53 -20.97 23.20
C GLU A 236 -26.03 -20.76 23.48
N GLY A 237 -25.70 -19.75 24.27
CA GLY A 237 -24.34 -19.47 24.71
C GLY A 237 -23.35 -19.22 23.55
N ARG A 238 -22.22 -19.91 23.53
CA ARG A 238 -21.21 -19.79 22.48
C ARG A 238 -21.45 -20.83 21.38
N ALA A 239 -22.45 -20.59 20.54
CA ALA A 239 -22.77 -21.47 19.42
C ALA A 239 -21.69 -21.49 18.32
N PRO A 240 -21.47 -22.64 17.66
CA PRO A 240 -20.60 -22.73 16.47
C PRO A 240 -21.29 -22.12 15.23
N ILE A 241 -20.55 -22.03 14.13
CA ILE A 241 -21.09 -21.52 12.85
C ILE A 241 -22.21 -22.40 12.29
N GLY A 242 -22.20 -23.71 12.59
CA GLY A 242 -23.26 -24.69 12.21
C GLY A 242 -23.40 -24.92 10.70
N ARG A 243 -22.38 -24.59 9.89
CA ARG A 243 -22.39 -24.71 8.42
C ARG A 243 -21.06 -25.26 7.90
N LYS A 244 -21.08 -25.87 6.73
CA LYS A 244 -19.86 -26.41 6.06
C LYS A 244 -18.78 -25.35 5.82
N SER A 245 -19.17 -24.10 5.58
CA SER A 245 -18.28 -22.96 5.36
C SER A 245 -18.84 -21.71 6.03
N PRO A 246 -17.97 -20.82 6.55
CA PRO A 246 -18.41 -19.51 7.01
C PRO A 246 -19.07 -18.73 5.88
N MET A 247 -20.11 -17.95 6.21
CA MET A 247 -20.87 -17.17 5.24
C MET A 247 -20.83 -15.68 5.59
N SER A 248 -21.00 -14.86 4.56
CA SER A 248 -21.26 -13.43 4.71
C SER A 248 -22.69 -13.19 5.22
N PRO A 249 -23.05 -11.97 5.67
CA PRO A 249 -24.41 -11.62 6.04
C PRO A 249 -25.45 -11.88 4.93
N TRP A 250 -25.02 -11.95 3.68
CA TRP A 250 -25.86 -12.22 2.51
C TRP A 250 -25.83 -13.69 2.07
N GLY A 251 -25.31 -14.59 2.87
CA GLY A 251 -25.30 -16.03 2.63
C GLY A 251 -24.24 -16.52 1.63
N LYS A 252 -23.28 -15.68 1.21
CA LYS A 252 -22.19 -16.10 0.33
C LYS A 252 -21.07 -16.77 1.12
N PRO A 253 -20.53 -17.92 0.68
CA PRO A 253 -19.33 -18.52 1.28
C PRO A 253 -18.16 -17.56 1.29
N THR A 254 -17.41 -17.51 2.41
CA THR A 254 -16.28 -16.58 2.59
C THR A 254 -14.92 -17.26 2.43
N LEU A 255 -14.88 -18.60 2.47
CA LEU A 255 -13.67 -19.39 2.24
C LEU A 255 -13.78 -20.17 0.94
N GLY A 256 -12.68 -20.24 0.19
CA GLY A 256 -12.57 -21.02 -1.04
C GLY A 256 -13.36 -20.52 -2.25
N TYR A 257 -14.17 -19.48 -2.11
CA TYR A 257 -14.96 -18.94 -3.20
C TYR A 257 -14.15 -17.92 -4.02
N LYS A 258 -13.89 -18.24 -5.30
CA LYS A 258 -13.16 -17.35 -6.22
C LYS A 258 -14.06 -16.17 -6.62
N THR A 259 -13.80 -14.98 -6.06
CA THR A 259 -14.60 -13.76 -6.31
C THR A 259 -14.03 -12.87 -7.42
N ARG A 260 -12.82 -13.14 -7.90
CA ARG A 260 -12.20 -12.39 -9.01
C ARG A 260 -13.02 -12.54 -10.28
N LYS A 261 -13.48 -11.43 -10.85
CA LYS A 261 -14.29 -11.44 -12.09
C LYS A 261 -13.39 -11.68 -13.30
N LYS A 262 -13.55 -12.80 -14.00
CA LYS A 262 -12.76 -13.13 -15.20
C LYS A 262 -12.84 -12.06 -16.31
N LYS A 263 -14.02 -11.44 -16.51
CA LYS A 263 -14.26 -10.43 -17.57
C LYS A 263 -13.75 -9.01 -17.24
N LYS A 264 -13.35 -8.70 -16.01
CA LYS A 264 -12.74 -7.39 -15.67
C LYS A 264 -11.24 -7.34 -15.88
N CYS A 265 -10.67 -8.41 -16.30
CA CYS A 265 -9.34 -8.42 -16.87
C CYS A 265 -9.42 -7.88 -18.29
N ILE A 266 -9.55 -6.58 -18.43
CA ILE A 266 -9.19 -5.89 -19.65
C ILE A 266 -7.70 -6.12 -19.78
N GLU A 267 -7.36 -7.05 -20.67
CA GLU A 267 -5.99 -7.49 -20.95
C GLU A 267 -5.18 -7.84 -19.71
N PRO A 268 -5.45 -8.97 -19.14
CA PRO A 268 -4.53 -9.54 -18.21
C PRO A 268 -3.58 -10.38 -19.02
N ILE A 269 -2.52 -9.82 -19.22
CA ILE A 269 -1.38 -10.63 -19.52
C ILE A 269 -0.89 -11.14 -18.16
N TYR A 270 -1.60 -12.13 -17.63
CA TYR A 270 -1.22 -12.87 -16.46
C TYR A 270 -0.47 -14.12 -16.92
N TYR A 271 0.78 -14.23 -16.60
CA TYR A 271 1.47 -15.52 -16.53
C TYR A 271 1.30 -16.08 -15.12
N SER A 272 0.78 -17.31 -15.07
CA SER A 272 0.62 -18.25 -13.97
C SER A 272 0.55 -17.67 -12.54
N SER A 273 -0.53 -17.99 -11.86
CA SER A 273 -0.48 -18.13 -10.40
C SER A 273 0.52 -19.27 -10.10
N SER A 274 1.32 -19.10 -9.07
CA SER A 274 2.29 -20.07 -8.56
C SER A 274 1.72 -21.44 -8.11
N TYR A 275 0.58 -21.85 -8.67
CA TYR A 275 -0.12 -23.11 -8.39
C TYR A 275 -0.27 -24.03 -9.61
N GLU A 276 0.34 -23.74 -10.73
CA GLU A 276 0.60 -24.72 -11.76
C GLU A 276 2.05 -25.20 -11.62
N VAL A 277 2.31 -25.87 -10.49
CA VAL A 277 3.46 -26.74 -10.36
C VAL A 277 3.10 -28.05 -11.04
N ILE A 278 3.72 -28.29 -12.18
CA ILE A 278 4.26 -29.56 -12.63
C ILE A 278 3.37 -30.77 -12.28
N THR A 279 2.48 -31.15 -13.20
CA THR A 279 2.21 -32.55 -13.48
C THR A 279 2.61 -32.78 -14.93
N ALA A 280 3.85 -33.18 -15.10
CA ALA A 280 4.29 -34.00 -16.22
C ALA A 280 4.32 -35.44 -15.72
#